data_9f014f8a19e222167d06fcd4dd361b6c
#
_entry.id   9f014f8a19e222167d06fcd4dd361b6c
#
_cell.length_a   1.000
_cell.length_b   1.000
_cell.length_c   1.000
_cell.angle_alpha   90.00
_cell.angle_beta   90.00
_cell.angle_gamma   90.00
#
_symmetry.space_group_name_H-M   'P 1'
#
loop_
_entity.id
_entity.type
_entity.pdbx_description
1 polymer ?
#
loop_
_entity_poly.entity_id
_entity_poly.type
_entity_poly.pdbx_seq_one_letter_code
_entity_poly.pdbx_strand_id
1 'polypeptide(L)'
;IKKGLKLARRYQKHAKAVIGGGAVSVFYEQLGRSLPKGTIISVGEGELLLEKLIQGESIENERSFIAGESPREKLIHEKPNNIVKTACNYSYISSIWPQLNWYLEGGDFYVGVQTKRGCPHNCCYCIYTVIEGKKVRINPVSEVVAEMRQLYDLGVRGFWFTDAQFIPARGHIQNAKELLKEIIQE
;
A
#
# COMPACT_ATOMS: atom_id res chain seq x y z
N ILE A 1 4.25 -13.15 9.82
CA ILE A 1 4.89 -12.50 10.98
C ILE A 1 6.21 -13.20 11.35
N LYS A 2 6.26 -14.50 11.68
CA LYS A 2 7.50 -15.21 12.11
C LYS A 2 8.66 -15.06 11.12
N LYS A 3 8.42 -15.17 9.80
CA LYS A 3 9.47 -14.96 8.76
C LYS A 3 9.98 -13.52 8.75
N GLY A 4 9.08 -12.52 8.83
CA GLY A 4 9.45 -11.10 8.88
C GLY A 4 10.30 -10.75 10.11
N LEU A 5 9.96 -11.27 11.29
CA LEU A 5 10.76 -11.10 12.50
C LEU A 5 12.17 -11.69 12.35
N LYS A 6 12.29 -12.86 11.72
CA LYS A 6 13.60 -13.50 11.45
C LYS A 6 14.44 -12.66 10.50
N LEU A 7 13.82 -12.11 9.45
CA LEU A 7 14.50 -11.22 8.50
C LEU A 7 14.93 -9.91 9.16
N ALA A 8 14.07 -9.25 9.93
CA ALA A 8 14.43 -8.04 10.66
C ALA A 8 15.65 -8.25 11.55
N ARG A 9 15.68 -9.34 12.33
CA ARG A 9 16.82 -9.69 13.19
C ARG A 9 18.11 -9.94 12.39
N ARG A 10 18.00 -10.52 11.20
CA ARG A 10 19.15 -10.80 10.32
C ARG A 10 19.75 -9.53 9.74
N TYR A 11 18.89 -8.62 9.24
CA TYR A 11 19.34 -7.46 8.47
C TYR A 11 19.61 -6.22 9.31
N GLN A 12 19.08 -6.11 10.53
CA GLN A 12 19.25 -4.94 11.38
C GLN A 12 20.73 -4.63 11.70
N LYS A 13 21.61 -5.62 11.67
CA LYS A 13 23.06 -5.44 11.86
C LYS A 13 23.71 -4.65 10.72
N HIS A 14 23.08 -4.57 9.56
CA HIS A 14 23.62 -4.01 8.33
C HIS A 14 22.83 -2.82 7.80
N ALA A 15 21.59 -2.66 8.20
CA ALA A 15 20.71 -1.59 7.73
C ALA A 15 19.60 -1.28 8.74
N LYS A 16 18.99 -0.09 8.62
CA LYS A 16 17.75 0.21 9.33
C LYS A 16 16.65 -0.76 8.84
N ALA A 17 16.07 -1.52 9.75
CA ALA A 17 14.97 -2.40 9.43
C ALA A 17 13.65 -1.64 9.53
N VAL A 18 12.85 -1.68 8.46
CA VAL A 18 11.50 -1.13 8.41
C VAL A 18 10.52 -2.28 8.18
N ILE A 19 9.45 -2.32 8.96
CA ILE A 19 8.40 -3.32 8.84
C ILE A 19 7.05 -2.61 8.70
N GLY A 20 6.26 -3.01 7.73
CA GLY A 20 4.92 -2.46 7.48
C GLY A 20 3.92 -3.53 7.05
N GLY A 21 2.71 -3.08 6.74
CA GLY A 21 1.61 -3.90 6.24
C GLY A 21 0.45 -4.04 7.22
N GLY A 22 -0.66 -4.62 6.75
CA GLY A 22 -1.93 -4.65 7.48
C GLY A 22 -1.84 -5.28 8.88
N ALA A 23 -1.27 -6.47 8.98
CA ALA A 23 -1.10 -7.15 10.28
C ALA A 23 -0.14 -6.38 11.21
N VAL A 24 0.88 -5.74 10.64
CA VAL A 24 1.83 -4.91 11.40
C VAL A 24 1.13 -3.69 11.95
N SER A 25 0.26 -3.05 11.16
CA SER A 25 -0.50 -1.87 11.55
C SER A 25 -1.50 -2.13 12.68
N VAL A 26 -2.00 -3.37 12.81
CA VAL A 26 -2.93 -3.76 13.89
C VAL A 26 -2.17 -4.16 15.16
N PHE A 27 -1.04 -4.86 15.02
CA PHE A 27 -0.30 -5.44 16.15
C PHE A 27 1.02 -4.72 16.44
N TYR A 28 1.15 -3.45 16.07
CA TYR A 28 2.42 -2.71 16.16
C TYR A 28 3.03 -2.67 17.57
N GLU A 29 2.21 -2.54 18.61
CA GLU A 29 2.71 -2.51 19.99
C GLU A 29 3.28 -3.86 20.43
N GLN A 30 2.56 -4.95 20.13
CA GLN A 30 3.00 -6.31 20.46
C GLN A 30 4.27 -6.68 19.66
N LEU A 31 4.33 -6.26 18.40
CA LEU A 31 5.49 -6.46 17.55
C LEU A 31 6.68 -5.63 18.04
N GLY A 32 6.45 -4.40 18.48
CA GLY A 32 7.50 -3.54 19.02
C GLY A 32 8.24 -4.13 20.21
N ARG A 33 7.54 -4.93 21.03
CA ARG A 33 8.13 -5.67 22.15
C ARG A 33 8.97 -6.88 21.73
N SER A 34 8.71 -7.42 20.54
CA SER A 34 9.32 -8.66 20.02
C SER A 34 10.42 -8.38 19.00
N LEU A 35 10.46 -7.19 18.45
CA LEU A 35 11.41 -6.77 17.43
C LEU A 35 12.71 -6.27 18.08
N PRO A 36 13.83 -6.35 17.36
CA PRO A 36 15.06 -5.73 17.80
C PRO A 36 14.89 -4.23 18.01
N LYS A 37 15.50 -3.70 19.06
CA LYS A 37 15.49 -2.26 19.38
C LYS A 37 15.95 -1.44 18.17
N GLY A 38 15.25 -0.34 17.88
CA GLY A 38 15.55 0.52 16.73
C GLY A 38 14.90 0.07 15.41
N THR A 39 14.14 -1.04 15.39
CA THR A 39 13.34 -1.39 14.20
C THR A 39 12.19 -0.40 14.06
N ILE A 40 12.03 0.17 12.86
CA ILE A 40 10.95 1.10 12.54
C ILE A 40 9.73 0.29 12.10
N ILE A 41 8.59 0.56 12.71
CA ILE A 41 7.32 -0.06 12.40
C ILE A 41 6.45 0.99 11.73
N SER A 42 6.11 0.78 10.45
CA SER A 42 5.14 1.61 9.74
C SER A 42 3.72 1.20 10.09
N VAL A 43 2.90 2.14 10.50
CA VAL A 43 1.49 1.91 10.87
C VAL A 43 0.57 2.57 9.85
N GLY A 44 -0.14 1.77 9.08
CA GLY A 44 -0.97 2.25 7.97
C GLY A 44 -0.22 2.31 6.65
N GLU A 45 -0.40 3.40 5.92
CA GLU A 45 0.31 3.67 4.67
C GLU A 45 1.76 4.05 4.96
N GLY A 46 2.69 3.42 4.27
CA GLY A 46 4.12 3.54 4.57
C GLY A 46 4.93 4.26 3.51
N GLU A 47 4.32 4.70 2.42
CA GLU A 47 5.01 5.27 1.27
C GLU A 47 5.79 6.54 1.64
N LEU A 48 5.13 7.49 2.31
CA LEU A 48 5.77 8.74 2.74
C LEU A 48 6.85 8.52 3.80
N LEU A 49 6.61 7.60 4.73
CA LEU A 49 7.62 7.19 5.73
C LEU A 49 8.87 6.65 5.04
N LEU A 50 8.70 5.78 4.06
CA LEU A 50 9.81 5.17 3.33
C LEU A 50 10.57 6.22 2.51
N GLU A 51 9.86 7.11 1.83
CA GLU A 51 10.46 8.22 1.08
C GLU A 51 11.34 9.08 1.97
N LYS A 52 10.83 9.54 3.11
CA LYS A 52 11.59 10.33 4.08
C LYS A 52 12.82 9.59 4.62
N LEU A 53 12.67 8.30 4.91
CA LEU A 53 13.80 7.49 5.35
C LEU A 53 14.91 7.38 4.31
N ILE A 54 14.54 7.26 3.03
CA ILE A 54 15.51 7.22 1.91
C ILE A 54 16.22 8.56 1.76
N GLN A 55 15.48 9.68 1.92
CA GLN A 55 16.00 11.03 1.83
C GLN A 55 16.79 11.47 3.08
N GLY A 56 16.76 10.66 4.16
CA GLY A 56 17.40 11.00 5.42
C GLY A 56 16.67 12.06 6.24
N GLU A 57 15.40 12.28 5.94
CA GLU A 57 14.55 13.24 6.63
C GLU A 57 14.01 12.71 7.96
N SER A 58 13.50 13.64 8.80
CA SER A 58 12.83 13.28 10.06
C SER A 58 11.51 12.58 9.82
N ILE A 59 11.28 11.50 10.57
CA ILE A 59 10.04 10.71 10.56
C ILE A 59 9.16 10.95 11.79
N GLU A 60 9.46 11.99 12.57
CA GLU A 60 8.73 12.26 13.83
C GLU A 60 7.24 12.53 13.62
N ASN A 61 6.87 13.07 12.47
CA ASN A 61 5.49 13.36 12.09
C ASN A 61 4.81 12.22 11.32
N GLU A 62 5.52 11.09 11.13
CA GLU A 62 4.97 9.95 10.41
C GLU A 62 4.33 8.94 11.36
N ARG A 63 3.34 8.19 10.85
CA ARG A 63 2.70 7.11 11.59
C ARG A 63 3.65 5.93 11.73
N SER A 64 4.60 6.08 12.63
CA SER A 64 5.62 5.07 12.89
C SER A 64 5.82 4.85 14.38
N PHE A 65 6.32 3.68 14.69
CA PHE A 65 6.72 3.28 16.03
C PHE A 65 8.14 2.69 15.98
N ILE A 66 8.98 3.06 16.92
CA ILE A 66 10.34 2.52 17.01
C ILE A 66 10.39 1.46 18.10
N ALA A 67 10.77 0.23 17.74
CA ALA A 67 10.87 -0.87 18.70
C ALA A 67 11.88 -0.56 19.81
N GLY A 68 11.45 -0.78 21.05
CA GLY A 68 12.25 -0.48 22.25
C GLY A 68 12.12 0.94 22.78
N GLU A 69 11.36 1.80 22.15
CA GLU A 69 10.93 3.08 22.68
C GLU A 69 9.52 2.93 23.30
N SER A 70 9.19 3.81 24.26
CA SER A 70 7.82 3.90 24.75
C SER A 70 6.89 4.30 23.60
N PRO A 71 5.66 3.73 23.52
CA PRO A 71 4.70 4.18 22.52
C PRO A 71 4.54 5.69 22.66
N ARG A 72 4.70 6.43 21.59
CA ARG A 72 4.35 7.85 21.57
C ARG A 72 2.89 7.93 21.95
N GLU A 73 2.53 8.79 22.89
CA GLU A 73 1.16 8.91 23.44
C GLU A 73 0.10 9.20 22.36
N LYS A 74 0.51 9.63 21.20
CA LYS A 74 -0.33 9.75 20.01
C LYS A 74 0.47 9.28 18.79
N LEU A 75 0.16 8.10 18.29
CA LEU A 75 0.31 7.85 16.87
C LEU A 75 -0.45 8.98 16.16
N ILE A 76 0.28 9.76 15.38
CA ILE A 76 -0.34 10.84 14.61
C ILE A 76 -1.41 10.20 13.75
N HIS A 77 -2.67 10.48 14.07
CA HIS A 77 -3.81 9.88 13.38
C HIS A 77 -4.14 10.60 12.06
N GLU A 78 -3.41 11.66 11.75
CA GLU A 78 -3.59 12.35 10.49
C GLU A 78 -3.05 11.49 9.34
N LYS A 79 -3.97 11.05 8.52
CA LYS A 79 -3.66 10.36 7.28
C LYS A 79 -3.43 11.38 6.19
N PRO A 80 -2.53 11.11 5.24
CA PRO A 80 -2.33 12.02 4.14
C PRO A 80 -3.66 12.34 3.46
N ASN A 81 -3.89 13.60 3.12
CA ASN A 81 -5.11 14.02 2.46
C ASN A 81 -5.22 13.46 1.04
N ASN A 82 -4.10 13.17 0.41
CA ASN A 82 -3.99 12.60 -0.92
C ASN A 82 -3.36 11.22 -0.85
N ILE A 83 -3.57 10.41 -1.89
CA ILE A 83 -2.81 9.18 -2.08
C ILE A 83 -1.41 9.61 -2.48
N VAL A 84 -0.41 9.16 -1.71
CA VAL A 84 0.99 9.33 -2.14
C VAL A 84 1.20 8.39 -3.32
N LYS A 85 1.44 8.97 -4.49
CA LYS A 85 1.79 8.19 -5.66
C LYS A 85 3.25 7.81 -5.58
N THR A 86 3.47 6.54 -5.47
CA THR A 86 4.74 5.95 -5.89
C THR A 86 4.57 5.57 -7.36
N ALA A 87 5.34 6.18 -8.23
CA ALA A 87 5.43 5.72 -9.60
C ALA A 87 5.94 4.28 -9.57
N CYS A 88 5.05 3.32 -9.83
CA CYS A 88 5.44 1.93 -9.89
C CYS A 88 6.37 1.76 -11.09
N ASN A 89 7.62 1.40 -10.84
CA ASN A 89 8.55 1.05 -11.92
C ASN A 89 8.29 -0.38 -12.36
N TYR A 90 7.44 -0.54 -13.36
CA TYR A 90 7.10 -1.84 -13.92
C TYR A 90 8.19 -2.44 -14.81
N SER A 91 9.31 -1.74 -15.05
CA SER A 91 10.41 -2.28 -15.87
C SER A 91 11.00 -3.58 -15.29
N TYR A 92 10.92 -3.77 -13.98
CA TYR A 92 11.33 -5.01 -13.32
C TYR A 92 10.40 -6.19 -13.62
N ILE A 93 9.16 -5.95 -13.99
CA ILE A 93 8.22 -7.02 -14.34
C ILE A 93 8.74 -7.80 -15.54
N SER A 94 9.32 -7.12 -16.52
CA SER A 94 9.90 -7.78 -17.70
C SER A 94 11.03 -8.75 -17.34
N SER A 95 11.82 -8.48 -16.30
CA SER A 95 12.90 -9.36 -15.85
C SER A 95 12.43 -10.61 -15.10
N ILE A 96 11.28 -10.53 -14.42
CA ILE A 96 10.65 -11.67 -13.72
C ILE A 96 9.55 -12.32 -14.57
N TRP A 97 9.19 -11.72 -15.70
CA TRP A 97 8.14 -12.17 -16.62
C TRP A 97 8.30 -13.61 -17.11
N PRO A 98 9.50 -14.12 -17.42
CA PRO A 98 9.66 -15.52 -17.80
C PRO A 98 9.22 -16.49 -16.69
N GLN A 99 9.35 -16.09 -15.43
CA GLN A 99 8.86 -16.87 -14.28
C GLN A 99 7.35 -16.72 -14.08
N LEU A 100 6.77 -15.63 -14.58
CA LEU A 100 5.34 -15.34 -14.54
C LEU A 100 4.60 -15.85 -15.80
N ASN A 101 5.30 -16.18 -16.89
CA ASN A 101 4.70 -16.74 -18.10
C ASN A 101 3.83 -17.96 -17.82
N TRP A 102 4.22 -18.78 -16.86
CA TRP A 102 3.39 -19.89 -16.39
C TRP A 102 1.99 -19.44 -15.93
N TYR A 103 1.88 -18.28 -15.28
CA TYR A 103 0.60 -17.69 -14.90
C TYR A 103 -0.12 -17.02 -16.07
N LEU A 104 0.63 -16.50 -17.04
CA LEU A 104 0.10 -15.79 -18.20
C LEU A 104 -0.44 -16.76 -19.27
N GLU A 105 0.23 -17.89 -19.48
CA GLU A 105 -0.20 -18.94 -20.40
C GLU A 105 -1.48 -19.64 -19.96
N GLY A 106 -1.78 -19.63 -18.65
CA GLY A 106 -3.03 -20.13 -18.08
C GLY A 106 -4.25 -19.20 -18.24
N GLY A 107 -4.09 -17.99 -18.75
CA GLY A 107 -5.20 -17.07 -19.04
C GLY A 107 -5.79 -16.30 -17.86
N ASP A 108 -5.36 -16.55 -16.63
CA ASP A 108 -5.97 -16.00 -15.40
C ASP A 108 -5.06 -15.07 -14.59
N PHE A 109 -4.10 -14.44 -15.24
CA PHE A 109 -3.23 -13.50 -14.52
C PHE A 109 -3.82 -12.10 -14.49
N TYR A 110 -4.10 -11.62 -13.29
CA TYR A 110 -4.61 -10.28 -13.04
C TYR A 110 -3.61 -9.46 -12.23
N VAL A 111 -3.38 -8.22 -12.67
CA VAL A 111 -2.60 -7.23 -11.92
C VAL A 111 -3.52 -6.35 -11.11
N GLY A 112 -3.17 -6.14 -9.84
CA GLY A 112 -3.92 -5.25 -8.95
C GLY A 112 -3.68 -3.79 -9.29
N VAL A 113 -4.76 -3.04 -9.53
CA VAL A 113 -4.74 -1.58 -9.72
C VAL A 113 -5.60 -0.94 -8.64
N GLN A 114 -5.10 0.12 -8.02
CA GLN A 114 -5.82 0.81 -6.96
C GLN A 114 -6.37 2.15 -7.45
N THR A 115 -7.69 2.29 -7.43
CA THR A 115 -8.37 3.51 -7.90
C THR A 115 -8.63 4.50 -6.77
N LYS A 116 -8.71 4.03 -5.53
CA LYS A 116 -8.96 4.83 -4.33
C LYS A 116 -8.47 4.15 -3.07
N ARG A 117 -8.29 4.93 -2.02
CA ARG A 117 -7.98 4.46 -0.66
C ARG A 117 -9.00 4.97 0.34
N GLY A 118 -9.21 4.20 1.40
CA GLY A 118 -10.15 4.51 2.46
C GLY A 118 -11.52 3.92 2.23
N CYS A 119 -12.23 3.66 3.34
CA CYS A 119 -13.58 3.10 3.30
C CYS A 119 -14.42 3.73 4.42
N PRO A 120 -15.62 4.29 4.11
CA PRO A 120 -16.46 4.95 5.11
C PRO A 120 -17.17 3.96 6.04
N HIS A 121 -17.20 2.68 5.69
CA HIS A 121 -17.87 1.65 6.45
C HIS A 121 -17.12 1.30 7.74
N ASN A 122 -17.84 0.75 8.71
CA ASN A 122 -17.31 0.42 10.02
C ASN A 122 -17.49 -1.07 10.33
N CYS A 123 -17.12 -1.93 9.38
CA CYS A 123 -17.23 -3.37 9.53
C CYS A 123 -16.29 -3.87 10.63
N CYS A 124 -16.81 -4.60 11.60
CA CYS A 124 -16.07 -5.04 12.79
C CYS A 124 -14.87 -5.98 12.49
N TYR A 125 -14.87 -6.63 11.35
CA TYR A 125 -13.82 -7.57 10.91
C TYR A 125 -12.78 -6.94 9.97
N CYS A 126 -13.00 -5.70 9.51
CA CYS A 126 -12.22 -5.12 8.42
C CYS A 126 -11.09 -4.24 8.94
N ILE A 127 -9.88 -4.48 8.45
CA ILE A 127 -8.69 -3.72 8.83
C ILE A 127 -8.41 -2.52 7.91
N TYR A 128 -9.12 -2.39 6.77
CA TYR A 128 -8.88 -1.31 5.82
C TYR A 128 -9.02 0.09 6.43
N THR A 129 -10.03 0.29 7.29
CA THR A 129 -10.22 1.58 7.97
C THR A 129 -9.11 1.91 8.96
N VAL A 130 -8.43 0.90 9.51
CA VAL A 130 -7.24 1.08 10.36
C VAL A 130 -6.04 1.49 9.52
N ILE A 131 -5.86 0.88 8.36
CA ILE A 131 -4.72 1.12 7.46
C ILE A 131 -4.92 2.43 6.69
N GLU A 132 -5.99 2.51 5.89
CA GLU A 132 -6.24 3.58 4.92
C GLU A 132 -7.14 4.71 5.44
N GLY A 133 -7.90 4.48 6.52
CA GLY A 133 -8.84 5.43 7.10
C GLY A 133 -10.24 5.36 6.53
N LYS A 134 -11.10 6.22 7.10
CA LYS A 134 -12.51 6.32 6.71
C LYS A 134 -12.75 7.30 5.56
N LYS A 135 -11.86 8.27 5.39
CA LYS A 135 -11.96 9.25 4.29
C LYS A 135 -11.54 8.60 2.99
N VAL A 136 -12.45 8.57 2.03
CA VAL A 136 -12.15 8.06 0.69
C VAL A 136 -11.31 9.10 -0.06
N ARG A 137 -10.17 8.68 -0.57
CA ARG A 137 -9.25 9.46 -1.41
C ARG A 137 -9.20 8.77 -2.77
N ILE A 138 -9.38 9.54 -3.83
CA ILE A 138 -9.55 9.02 -5.18
C ILE A 138 -8.28 9.34 -5.97
N ASN A 139 -7.77 8.38 -6.71
CA ASN A 139 -6.76 8.63 -7.73
C ASN A 139 -7.43 9.29 -8.95
N PRO A 140 -6.80 10.29 -9.57
CA PRO A 140 -7.30 10.82 -10.84
C PRO A 140 -7.50 9.73 -11.87
N VAL A 141 -8.64 9.75 -12.57
CA VAL A 141 -8.99 8.73 -13.57
C VAL A 141 -7.90 8.58 -14.62
N SER A 142 -7.40 9.72 -15.15
CA SER A 142 -6.32 9.73 -16.14
C SER A 142 -5.04 9.00 -15.70
N GLU A 143 -4.76 9.04 -14.41
CA GLU A 143 -3.56 8.42 -13.86
C GLU A 143 -3.75 6.90 -13.66
N VAL A 144 -4.96 6.49 -13.26
CA VAL A 144 -5.32 5.06 -13.18
C VAL A 144 -5.27 4.43 -14.58
N VAL A 145 -5.84 5.11 -15.56
CA VAL A 145 -5.84 4.64 -16.96
C VAL A 145 -4.42 4.59 -17.54
N ALA A 146 -3.60 5.61 -17.26
CA ALA A 146 -2.20 5.61 -17.69
C ALA A 146 -1.40 4.44 -17.07
N GLU A 147 -1.64 4.11 -15.80
CA GLU A 147 -1.04 2.94 -15.16
C GLU A 147 -1.50 1.64 -15.83
N MET A 148 -2.79 1.50 -16.09
CA MET A 148 -3.34 0.32 -16.77
C MET A 148 -2.77 0.18 -18.19
N ARG A 149 -2.62 1.28 -18.93
CA ARG A 149 -2.02 1.31 -20.26
C ARG A 149 -0.56 0.83 -20.21
N GLN A 150 0.22 1.34 -19.27
CA GLN A 150 1.60 0.93 -19.07
C GLN A 150 1.72 -0.59 -18.83
N LEU A 151 0.84 -1.15 -18.01
CA LEU A 151 0.77 -2.58 -17.76
C LEU A 151 0.31 -3.36 -19.00
N TYR A 152 -0.67 -2.83 -19.74
CA TYR A 152 -1.16 -3.44 -20.98
C TYR A 152 -0.04 -3.53 -22.04
N ASP A 153 0.75 -2.47 -22.21
CA ASP A 153 1.89 -2.44 -23.12
C ASP A 153 2.99 -3.45 -22.76
N LEU A 154 3.08 -3.77 -21.46
CA LEU A 154 3.94 -4.86 -20.96
C LEU A 154 3.33 -6.26 -21.12
N GLY A 155 2.13 -6.39 -21.68
CA GLY A 155 1.49 -7.67 -21.97
C GLY A 155 0.41 -8.10 -20.96
N VAL A 156 0.10 -7.31 -19.92
CA VAL A 156 -1.00 -7.61 -18.98
C VAL A 156 -2.34 -7.49 -19.71
N ARG A 157 -3.22 -8.46 -19.51
CA ARG A 157 -4.57 -8.50 -20.14
C ARG A 157 -5.70 -8.57 -19.12
N GLY A 158 -5.39 -8.83 -17.87
CA GLY A 158 -6.35 -8.88 -16.77
C GLY A 158 -6.02 -7.89 -15.67
N PHE A 159 -7.03 -7.17 -15.18
CA PHE A 159 -6.88 -6.19 -14.10
C PHE A 159 -7.84 -6.50 -12.96
N TRP A 160 -7.38 -6.30 -11.74
CA TRP A 160 -8.16 -6.44 -10.53
C TRP A 160 -8.14 -5.12 -9.76
N PHE A 161 -9.30 -4.54 -9.47
CA PHE A 161 -9.35 -3.36 -8.61
C PHE A 161 -9.17 -3.77 -7.14
N THR A 162 -8.08 -3.28 -6.53
CA THR A 162 -7.69 -3.63 -5.16
C THR A 162 -8.26 -2.70 -4.10
N ASP A 163 -9.21 -1.86 -4.47
CA ASP A 163 -9.89 -0.94 -3.56
C ASP A 163 -10.60 -1.70 -2.42
N ALA A 164 -10.63 -1.11 -1.24
CA ALA A 164 -11.46 -1.63 -0.14
C ALA A 164 -12.92 -1.77 -0.55
N GLN A 165 -13.40 -0.83 -1.39
CA GLN A 165 -14.70 -0.88 -2.05
C GLN A 165 -14.71 0.00 -3.31
N PHE A 166 -15.10 -0.56 -4.47
CA PHE A 166 -15.08 0.16 -5.74
C PHE A 166 -16.08 1.33 -5.79
N ILE A 167 -17.26 1.16 -5.20
CA ILE A 167 -18.25 2.25 -5.03
C ILE A 167 -18.60 2.36 -3.55
N PRO A 168 -17.80 3.08 -2.74
CA PRO A 168 -17.97 3.13 -1.28
C PRO A 168 -19.22 3.92 -0.85
N ALA A 169 -19.70 4.84 -1.67
CA ALA A 169 -20.92 5.62 -1.42
C ALA A 169 -21.49 6.16 -2.73
N ARG A 170 -22.76 6.63 -2.70
CA ARG A 170 -23.46 7.18 -3.89
C ARG A 170 -22.68 8.30 -4.58
N GLY A 171 -22.00 9.15 -3.84
CA GLY A 171 -21.16 10.24 -4.38
C GLY A 171 -19.97 9.76 -5.25
N HIS A 172 -19.62 8.48 -5.22
CA HIS A 172 -18.52 7.92 -6.00
C HIS A 172 -18.96 7.21 -7.29
N ILE A 173 -20.28 7.13 -7.55
CA ILE A 173 -20.82 6.50 -8.77
C ILE A 173 -20.32 7.20 -10.02
N GLN A 174 -20.29 8.54 -10.03
CA GLN A 174 -19.87 9.30 -11.20
C GLN A 174 -18.39 9.07 -11.52
N ASN A 175 -17.53 9.04 -10.54
CA ASN A 175 -16.10 8.71 -10.73
C ASN A 175 -15.89 7.28 -11.26
N ALA A 176 -16.66 6.30 -10.74
CA ALA A 176 -16.59 4.94 -11.25
C ALA A 176 -17.07 4.84 -12.72
N LYS A 177 -18.14 5.57 -13.09
CA LYS A 177 -18.60 5.63 -14.47
C LYS A 177 -17.59 6.29 -15.40
N GLU A 178 -16.96 7.36 -14.97
CA GLU A 178 -15.90 8.05 -15.73
C GLU A 178 -14.71 7.12 -15.96
N LEU A 179 -14.21 6.47 -14.91
CA LEU A 179 -13.14 5.50 -15.04
C LEU A 179 -13.45 4.38 -16.04
N LEU A 180 -14.64 3.77 -15.93
CA LEU A 180 -15.03 2.69 -16.83
C LEU A 180 -15.20 3.17 -18.29
N LYS A 181 -15.67 4.40 -18.50
CA LYS A 181 -15.74 4.99 -19.86
C LYS A 181 -14.34 5.18 -20.46
N GLU A 182 -13.41 5.75 -19.70
CA GLU A 182 -12.05 5.95 -20.17
C GLU A 182 -11.37 4.60 -20.51
N ILE A 183 -11.53 3.58 -19.65
CA ILE A 183 -10.98 2.25 -19.92
C ILE A 183 -11.55 1.62 -21.22
N ILE A 184 -12.85 1.87 -21.53
CA ILE A 184 -13.47 1.32 -22.73
C ILE A 184 -13.02 2.06 -24.00
N GLN A 185 -12.66 3.32 -23.90
CA GLN A 185 -12.21 4.15 -25.03
C GLN A 185 -10.74 3.94 -25.40
N GLU A 186 -9.95 3.41 -24.48
CA GLU A 186 -8.53 3.09 -24.65
C GLU A 186 -8.32 1.69 -25.26
#